data_f93251a1c50dbd8b78979ad0c25f21e5
#
_entry.id   f93251a1c50dbd8b78979ad0c25f21e5
#
_cell.length_a   1.000
_cell.length_b   1.000
_cell.length_c   1.000
_cell.angle_alpha   90.00
_cell.angle_beta   90.00
_cell.angle_gamma   90.00
#
_symmetry.space_group_name_H-M   'P 1'
#
loop_
_entity.id
_entity.type
_entity.pdbx_description
1 polymer ?
#
loop_
_entity_poly.entity_id
_entity_poly.type
_entity_poly.pdbx_seq_one_letter_code
_entity_poly.pdbx_strand_id
1 'polypeptide(L)'
;MELVDNDGAIELTGRLDGRSSAEVRDALYEHIERHPDADVRVDVTHVESIDVTALNLLAAAALKVRRAGGQVVLVGCSPALRRVMAHRGWRRLFRLERPAS
;
A
#
# COMPACT_ATOMS: atom_id res chain seq x y z
N MET A 1 5.44 3.13 13.49
CA MET A 1 4.76 3.41 12.20
C MET A 1 3.77 4.55 12.41
N GLU A 2 3.74 5.45 11.50
CA GLU A 2 2.75 6.52 11.51
C GLU A 2 1.93 6.46 10.23
N LEU A 3 0.61 6.62 10.35
CA LEU A 3 -0.30 6.57 9.23
C LEU A 3 -1.13 7.86 9.19
N VAL A 4 -1.10 8.52 8.04
CA VAL A 4 -1.91 9.72 7.82
C VAL A 4 -2.82 9.45 6.63
N ASP A 5 -4.12 9.56 6.85
CA ASP A 5 -5.13 9.37 5.81
C ASP A 5 -5.59 10.75 5.33
N ASN A 6 -5.07 11.15 4.19
CA ASN A 6 -5.53 12.34 3.47
C ASN A 6 -6.52 11.89 2.40
N ASP A 7 -7.46 12.72 2.07
CA ASP A 7 -8.54 12.44 1.13
C ASP A 7 -8.02 11.79 -0.17
N GLY A 8 -8.15 10.48 -0.28
CA GLY A 8 -7.69 9.70 -1.44
C GLY A 8 -6.25 9.23 -1.40
N ALA A 9 -5.48 9.57 -0.36
CA ALA A 9 -4.09 9.16 -0.22
C ALA A 9 -3.79 8.76 1.22
N ILE A 10 -3.05 7.67 1.39
CA ILE A 10 -2.61 7.20 2.69
C ILE A 10 -1.10 7.30 2.73
N GLU A 11 -0.55 8.03 3.69
CA GLU A 11 0.89 8.13 3.87
C GLU A 11 1.32 7.25 5.04
N LEU A 12 2.34 6.44 4.80
CA LEU A 12 2.93 5.56 5.81
C LEU A 12 4.37 5.98 6.07
N THR A 13 4.77 5.99 7.33
CA THR A 13 6.15 6.30 7.73
C THR A 13 6.64 5.31 8.75
N GLY A 14 7.95 5.14 8.82
CA GLY A 14 8.60 4.28 9.81
C GLY A 14 8.64 2.82 9.40
N ARG A 15 8.45 1.94 10.37
CA ARG A 15 8.56 0.50 10.16
C ARG A 15 7.17 -0.14 10.09
N LEU A 16 6.93 -0.87 9.01
CA LEU A 16 5.72 -1.65 8.85
C LEU A 16 6.01 -3.10 9.23
N ASP A 17 5.45 -3.53 10.34
CA ASP A 17 5.62 -4.88 10.87
C ASP A 17 4.25 -5.50 11.21
N GLY A 18 4.26 -6.70 11.77
CA GLY A 18 3.03 -7.39 12.12
C GLY A 18 2.14 -6.62 13.09
N ARG A 19 2.70 -5.72 13.91
CA ARG A 19 1.94 -4.93 14.87
C ARG A 19 1.20 -3.78 14.20
N SER A 20 1.82 -3.16 13.19
CA SER A 20 1.21 -2.05 12.47
C SER A 20 0.32 -2.49 11.32
N SER A 21 0.42 -3.74 10.89
CA SER A 21 -0.32 -4.22 9.73
C SER A 21 -1.83 -4.15 9.88
N ALA A 22 -2.36 -4.38 11.09
CA ALA A 22 -3.79 -4.30 11.34
C ALA A 22 -4.32 -2.88 11.13
N GLU A 23 -3.58 -1.87 11.59
CA GLU A 23 -3.94 -0.47 11.41
C GLU A 23 -3.96 -0.08 9.93
N VAL A 24 -2.95 -0.52 9.19
CA VAL A 24 -2.86 -0.28 7.75
C VAL A 24 -4.05 -0.95 7.03
N ARG A 25 -4.33 -2.20 7.38
CA ARG A 25 -5.47 -2.94 6.81
C ARG A 25 -6.78 -2.21 7.05
N ASP A 26 -7.03 -1.79 8.27
CA ASP A 26 -8.28 -1.13 8.64
C ASP A 26 -8.43 0.19 7.88
N ALA A 27 -7.37 0.97 7.76
CA ALA A 27 -7.38 2.22 7.00
C ALA A 27 -7.66 1.98 5.51
N LEU A 28 -7.03 0.96 4.92
CA LEU A 28 -7.25 0.62 3.52
C LEU A 28 -8.68 0.14 3.27
N TYR A 29 -9.20 -0.72 4.13
CA TYR A 29 -10.56 -1.26 3.98
C TYR A 29 -11.61 -0.16 4.19
N GLU A 30 -11.41 0.74 5.14
CA GLU A 30 -12.29 1.88 5.33
C GLU A 30 -12.30 2.79 4.11
N HIS A 31 -11.12 3.02 3.53
CA HIS A 31 -10.99 3.81 2.30
C HIS A 31 -11.74 3.17 1.13
N ILE A 32 -11.65 1.85 0.98
CA ILE A 32 -12.37 1.10 -0.06
C ILE A 32 -13.88 1.26 0.10
N GLU A 33 -14.37 1.20 1.33
CA GLU A 33 -15.81 1.36 1.61
C GLU A 33 -16.33 2.76 1.29
N ARG A 34 -15.51 3.79 1.57
CA ARG A 34 -15.88 5.18 1.29
C ARG A 34 -15.80 5.53 -0.19
N HIS A 35 -14.89 4.91 -0.90
CA HIS A 35 -14.59 5.24 -2.29
C HIS A 35 -14.56 3.98 -3.14
N PRO A 36 -15.71 3.29 -3.32
CA PRO A 36 -15.75 2.11 -4.18
C PRO A 36 -15.38 2.48 -5.61
N ASP A 37 -14.71 1.58 -6.31
CA ASP A 37 -14.23 1.75 -7.68
C ASP A 37 -13.13 2.81 -7.86
N ALA A 38 -12.62 3.38 -6.76
CA ALA A 38 -11.56 4.38 -6.84
C ALA A 38 -10.19 3.74 -6.63
N ASP A 39 -9.17 4.37 -7.21
CA ASP A 39 -7.78 4.01 -6.92
C ASP A 39 -7.42 4.49 -5.52
N VAL A 40 -6.57 3.71 -4.85
CA VAL A 40 -6.07 4.05 -3.51
C VAL A 40 -4.57 4.33 -3.62
N ARG A 41 -4.16 5.53 -3.31
CA ARG A 41 -2.74 5.92 -3.30
C ARG A 41 -2.16 5.65 -1.92
N VAL A 42 -1.10 4.86 -1.88
CA VAL A 42 -0.38 4.57 -0.64
C VAL A 42 1.05 5.05 -0.81
N ASP A 43 1.41 6.10 -0.08
CA ASP A 43 2.75 6.67 -0.14
C ASP A 43 3.65 5.96 0.86
N VAL A 44 4.67 5.27 0.36
CA VAL A 44 5.64 4.51 1.15
C VAL A 44 7.04 5.13 1.06
N THR A 45 7.14 6.36 0.58
CA THR A 45 8.42 7.05 0.40
C THR A 45 9.26 7.06 1.67
N HIS A 46 8.64 7.25 2.83
CA HIS A 46 9.32 7.36 4.12
C HIS A 46 9.19 6.10 4.98
N VAL A 47 8.84 4.99 4.37
CA VAL A 47 8.85 3.69 5.05
C VAL A 47 10.28 3.19 5.11
N GLU A 48 10.77 2.95 6.32
CA GLU A 48 12.14 2.47 6.56
C GLU A 48 12.29 0.98 6.26
N SER A 49 11.28 0.20 6.66
CA SER A 49 11.30 -1.24 6.45
C SER A 49 9.87 -1.78 6.43
N ILE A 50 9.71 -2.90 5.75
CA ILE A 50 8.44 -3.59 5.66
C ILE A 50 8.72 -5.09 5.80
N ASP A 51 8.05 -5.75 6.76
CA ASP A 51 8.23 -7.18 6.92
C ASP A 51 7.27 -7.98 6.02
N VAL A 52 7.47 -9.29 5.99
CA VAL A 52 6.68 -10.19 5.13
C VAL A 52 5.20 -10.13 5.48
N THR A 53 4.87 -10.04 6.76
CA THR A 53 3.48 -9.97 7.21
C THR A 53 2.79 -8.72 6.67
N ALA A 54 3.43 -7.56 6.82
CA ALA A 54 2.90 -6.30 6.33
C ALA A 54 2.81 -6.30 4.80
N LEU A 55 3.81 -6.85 4.13
CA LEU A 55 3.84 -6.94 2.68
C LEU A 55 2.70 -7.81 2.14
N ASN A 56 2.48 -8.97 2.74
CA ASN A 56 1.37 -9.86 2.37
C ASN A 56 0.01 -9.19 2.60
N LEU A 57 -0.10 -8.39 3.64
CA LEU A 57 -1.32 -7.67 3.95
C LEU A 57 -1.61 -6.59 2.91
N LEU A 58 -0.58 -5.85 2.48
CA LEU A 58 -0.73 -4.89 1.39
C LEU A 58 -1.18 -5.57 0.10
N ALA A 59 -0.63 -6.74 -0.20
CA ALA A 59 -1.01 -7.51 -1.39
C ALA A 59 -2.48 -7.96 -1.31
N ALA A 60 -2.93 -8.43 -0.14
CA ALA A 60 -4.32 -8.82 0.06
C ALA A 60 -5.27 -7.62 -0.12
N ALA A 61 -4.90 -6.47 0.43
CA ALA A 61 -5.68 -5.24 0.27
C ALA A 61 -5.72 -4.80 -1.18
N ALA A 62 -4.59 -4.89 -1.89
CA ALA A 62 -4.53 -4.53 -3.31
C ALA A 62 -5.45 -5.41 -4.16
N LEU A 63 -5.51 -6.70 -3.85
CA LEU A 63 -6.41 -7.62 -4.54
C LEU A 63 -7.87 -7.25 -4.28
N LYS A 64 -8.20 -6.88 -3.06
CA LYS A 64 -9.56 -6.45 -2.70
C LYS A 64 -9.96 -5.18 -3.46
N VAL A 65 -9.07 -4.20 -3.53
CA VAL A 65 -9.30 -2.96 -4.29
C VAL A 65 -9.53 -3.28 -5.77
N ARG A 66 -8.72 -4.17 -6.33
CA ARG A 66 -8.82 -4.57 -7.73
C ARG A 66 -10.16 -5.23 -8.04
N ARG A 67 -10.63 -6.09 -7.14
CA ARG A 67 -11.94 -6.74 -7.27
C ARG A 67 -13.09 -5.75 -7.19
N ALA A 68 -12.90 -4.65 -6.49
CA ALA A 68 -13.89 -3.57 -6.40
C ALA A 68 -13.83 -2.59 -7.57
N GLY A 69 -12.93 -2.79 -8.54
CA GLY A 69 -12.82 -1.96 -9.73
C GLY A 69 -11.73 -0.88 -9.69
N GLY A 70 -11.02 -0.76 -8.56
CA GLY A 70 -9.91 0.19 -8.41
C GLY A 70 -8.55 -0.46 -8.49
N GLN A 71 -7.53 0.28 -8.10
CA GLN A 71 -6.16 -0.19 -8.06
C GLN A 71 -5.40 0.48 -6.91
N VAL A 72 -4.52 -0.26 -6.25
CA VAL A 72 -3.60 0.34 -5.28
C VAL A 72 -2.39 0.90 -6.04
N VAL A 73 -2.14 2.18 -5.83
CA VAL A 73 -1.00 2.88 -6.39
C VAL A 73 0.01 3.09 -5.28
N LEU A 74 1.18 2.44 -5.37
CA LEU A 74 2.25 2.63 -4.41
C LEU A 74 3.17 3.74 -4.90
N VAL A 75 3.32 4.77 -4.08
CA VAL A 75 4.14 5.93 -4.39
C VAL A 75 5.46 5.84 -3.61
N GLY A 76 6.57 6.00 -4.31
CA GLY A 76 7.87 6.06 -3.67
C GLY A 76 8.47 4.74 -3.23
N CYS A 77 8.15 3.64 -3.91
CA CYS A 77 8.75 2.34 -3.61
C CYS A 77 10.27 2.38 -3.80
N SER A 78 11.00 1.86 -2.80
CA SER A 78 12.44 1.68 -2.91
C SER A 78 12.78 0.62 -3.97
N PRO A 79 14.00 0.65 -4.53
CA PRO A 79 14.44 -0.42 -5.43
C PRO A 79 14.37 -1.80 -4.79
N ALA A 80 14.68 -1.91 -3.50
CA ALA A 80 14.60 -3.18 -2.78
C ALA A 80 13.15 -3.71 -2.74
N LEU A 81 12.19 -2.84 -2.44
CA LEU A 81 10.79 -3.22 -2.42
C LEU A 81 10.29 -3.63 -3.81
N ARG A 82 10.70 -2.91 -4.85
CA ARG A 82 10.36 -3.25 -6.23
C ARG A 82 10.86 -4.65 -6.61
N ARG A 83 12.08 -5.00 -6.17
CA ARG A 83 12.64 -6.32 -6.43
C ARG A 83 11.85 -7.43 -5.73
N VAL A 84 11.46 -7.20 -4.49
CA VAL A 84 10.65 -8.16 -3.73
C VAL A 84 9.31 -8.37 -4.44
N MET A 85 8.67 -7.32 -4.89
CA MET A 85 7.39 -7.42 -5.58
C MET A 85 7.51 -8.15 -6.91
N ALA A 86 8.60 -7.91 -7.66
CA ALA A 86 8.87 -8.62 -8.90
C ALA A 86 9.07 -10.11 -8.64
N HIS A 87 9.81 -10.46 -7.59
CA HIS A 87 10.06 -11.84 -7.20
C HIS A 87 8.78 -12.59 -6.85
N ARG A 88 7.83 -11.89 -6.23
CA ARG A 88 6.56 -12.48 -5.83
C ARG A 88 5.51 -12.49 -6.95
N GLY A 89 5.86 -11.95 -8.12
CA GLY A 89 4.93 -11.88 -9.24
C GLY A 89 3.84 -10.82 -9.06
N TRP A 90 4.06 -9.82 -8.23
CA TRP A 90 3.08 -8.79 -7.91
C TRP A 90 3.19 -7.53 -8.77
N ARG A 91 3.93 -7.58 -9.87
CA ARG A 91 4.17 -6.40 -10.72
C ARG A 91 2.86 -5.79 -11.28
N ARG A 92 1.85 -6.63 -11.48
CA ARG A 92 0.55 -6.19 -12.01
C ARG A 92 -0.48 -5.93 -10.92
N LEU A 93 -0.19 -6.35 -9.68
CA LEU A 93 -1.10 -6.18 -8.57
C LEU A 93 -1.14 -4.74 -8.09
N PHE A 94 0.01 -4.06 -8.14
CA PHE A 94 0.17 -2.67 -7.75
C PHE A 94 0.58 -1.84 -8.95
N ARG A 95 0.12 -0.60 -8.99
CA ARG A 95 0.68 0.40 -9.88
C ARG A 95 1.74 1.16 -9.10
N LEU A 96 2.92 1.35 -9.69
CA LEU A 96 4.04 2.02 -9.03
C LEU A 96 4.20 3.41 -9.61
N GLU A 97 4.30 4.41 -8.74
CA GLU A 97 4.53 5.79 -9.16
C GLU A 97 5.68 6.40 -8.37
N ARG A 98 6.33 7.39 -8.96
CA ARG A 98 7.35 8.16 -8.28
C ARG A 98 6.68 9.18 -7.36
N PRO A 99 7.33 9.53 -6.22
CA PRO A 99 6.78 10.59 -5.38
C PRO A 99 6.76 11.91 -6.14
N ALA A 100 5.77 12.75 -5.84
CA ALA A 100 5.72 14.10 -6.37
C ALA A 100 6.91 14.88 -5.80
N SER A 101 7.72 15.43 -6.66
CA SER A 101 8.89 16.22 -6.27
C SER A 101 8.57 17.70 -6.26
#